data_bee9d84623542f93874603eda1566aad
#
_entry.id   bee9d84623542f93874603eda1566aad
#
_cell.length_a   1.000
_cell.length_b   1.000
_cell.length_c   1.000
_cell.angle_alpha   90.00
_cell.angle_beta   90.00
_cell.angle_gamma   90.00
#
_symmetry.space_group_name_H-M   'P 1'
#
loop_
_entity.id
_entity.type
_entity.pdbx_description
1 polymer ?
#
loop_
_entity_poly.entity_id
_entity_poly.type
_entity_poly.pdbx_seq_one_letter_code
_entity_poly.pdbx_strand_id
1 'polypeptide(L)'
;MVMEIPFDVANLPGPETGGTAPPEVIGSYITSAKKPLLVVGSELLRDDFFLDIAIEIGKKGIPIAATGHSIKGFVEKEYTENVTYYNLHELTNCLRDPSWKGLDGGGNYDFVIFFGIVYYYASQMLSCIKNFAIDPLIRAVSIDQYYHPNARMSFTNISPKMEEEYKDMLRKLMVSIKRNNMEPRENR
;
A
#
# COMPACT_ATOMS: atom_id res chain seq x y z
N MET A 1 -20.90 -3.29 11.14
CA MET A 1 -21.21 -1.86 10.90
C MET A 1 -20.81 -1.56 9.49
N VAL A 2 -21.73 -1.24 8.60
CA VAL A 2 -21.42 -0.81 7.24
C VAL A 2 -20.86 0.61 7.39
N MET A 3 -19.58 0.80 7.05
CA MET A 3 -18.99 2.14 7.06
C MET A 3 -19.51 2.91 5.84
N GLU A 4 -19.98 4.11 6.06
CA GLU A 4 -20.52 4.96 5.00
C GLU A 4 -19.41 5.36 4.03
N ILE A 5 -19.67 5.26 2.73
CA ILE A 5 -18.72 5.68 1.70
C ILE A 5 -18.74 7.22 1.63
N PRO A 6 -17.63 7.90 1.90
CA PRO A 6 -17.61 9.36 2.07
C PRO A 6 -17.56 10.13 0.75
N PHE A 7 -17.78 9.48 -0.40
CA PHE A 7 -17.70 10.07 -1.74
C PHE A 7 -18.99 9.91 -2.51
N ASP A 8 -19.30 10.88 -3.36
CA ASP A 8 -20.29 10.71 -4.41
C ASP A 8 -19.75 9.78 -5.50
N VAL A 9 -20.32 8.59 -5.61
CA VAL A 9 -19.90 7.56 -6.54
C VAL A 9 -20.14 7.94 -8.01
N ALA A 10 -20.97 8.93 -8.30
CA ALA A 10 -21.23 9.40 -9.67
C ALA A 10 -19.97 9.97 -10.35
N ASN A 11 -19.01 10.43 -9.57
CA ASN A 11 -17.75 10.99 -10.07
C ASN A 11 -16.64 9.94 -10.25
N LEU A 12 -16.93 8.66 -10.03
CA LEU A 12 -15.91 7.61 -10.10
C LEU A 12 -15.90 6.95 -11.47
N PRO A 13 -14.73 6.77 -12.08
CA PRO A 13 -14.63 5.98 -13.30
C PRO A 13 -14.83 4.49 -12.98
N GLY A 14 -15.69 3.83 -13.73
CA GLY A 14 -15.91 2.39 -13.69
C GLY A 14 -17.01 1.93 -12.71
N PRO A 15 -17.39 0.65 -12.79
CA PRO A 15 -18.62 0.13 -12.17
C PRO A 15 -18.47 -0.18 -10.69
N GLU A 16 -17.25 -0.31 -10.17
CA GLU A 16 -17.01 -0.74 -8.80
C GLU A 16 -16.33 0.35 -7.98
N THR A 17 -16.81 0.56 -6.77
CA THR A 17 -16.24 1.46 -5.76
C THR A 17 -15.60 0.65 -4.65
N GLY A 18 -14.40 1.03 -4.24
CA GLY A 18 -13.71 0.42 -3.10
C GLY A 18 -14.48 0.58 -1.80
N GLY A 19 -14.48 -0.45 -0.96
CA GLY A 19 -15.08 -0.39 0.36
C GLY A 19 -14.18 0.30 1.38
N THR A 20 -14.78 0.92 2.41
CA THR A 20 -14.03 1.29 3.61
C THR A 20 -13.84 0.07 4.51
N ALA A 21 -12.68 -0.04 5.14
CA ALA A 21 -12.38 -1.15 6.03
C ALA A 21 -11.59 -0.69 7.26
N PRO A 22 -11.86 -1.28 8.44
CA PRO A 22 -11.06 -1.01 9.62
C PRO A 22 -9.65 -1.61 9.50
N PRO A 23 -8.68 -1.08 10.26
CA PRO A 23 -7.28 -1.52 10.20
C PRO A 23 -7.09 -3.02 10.37
N GLU A 24 -7.85 -3.64 11.25
CA GLU A 24 -7.75 -5.07 11.57
C GLU A 24 -8.13 -5.94 10.38
N VAL A 25 -9.11 -5.50 9.60
CA VAL A 25 -9.54 -6.21 8.39
C VAL A 25 -8.45 -6.12 7.31
N ILE A 26 -7.93 -4.92 7.06
CA ILE A 26 -6.84 -4.74 6.09
C ILE A 26 -5.60 -5.54 6.53
N GLY A 27 -5.22 -5.49 7.81
CA GLY A 27 -4.10 -6.25 8.34
C GLY A 27 -4.26 -7.78 8.21
N SER A 28 -5.48 -8.28 8.34
CA SER A 28 -5.80 -9.69 8.11
C SER A 28 -5.60 -10.08 6.63
N TYR A 29 -6.02 -9.23 5.70
CA TYR A 29 -5.78 -9.46 4.27
C TYR A 29 -4.29 -9.40 3.92
N ILE A 30 -3.55 -8.44 4.46
CA ILE A 30 -2.09 -8.37 4.30
C ILE A 30 -1.42 -9.66 4.81
N THR A 31 -1.88 -10.15 5.96
CA THR A 31 -1.35 -11.39 6.56
C THR A 31 -1.60 -12.60 5.67
N SER A 32 -2.77 -12.69 5.05
CA SER A 32 -3.17 -13.82 4.20
C SER A 32 -2.67 -13.73 2.76
N ALA A 33 -2.16 -12.57 2.33
CA ALA A 33 -1.60 -12.39 1.00
C ALA A 33 -0.38 -13.29 0.77
N LYS A 34 -0.28 -13.91 -0.41
CA LYS A 34 0.85 -14.79 -0.75
C LYS A 34 2.12 -13.96 -1.00
N LYS A 35 1.98 -12.88 -1.75
CA LYS A 35 3.09 -12.02 -2.13
C LYS A 35 2.67 -10.53 -2.06
N PRO A 36 2.63 -9.94 -0.85
CA PRO A 36 2.29 -8.52 -0.69
C PRO A 36 3.47 -7.62 -1.06
N LEU A 37 3.14 -6.39 -1.51
CA LEU A 37 4.08 -5.32 -1.78
C LEU A 37 3.61 -4.03 -1.10
N LEU A 38 4.49 -3.33 -0.42
CA LEU A 38 4.23 -1.97 0.07
C LEU A 38 4.79 -0.95 -0.93
N VAL A 39 3.93 -0.08 -1.44
CA VAL A 39 4.30 1.03 -2.33
C VAL A 39 4.16 2.33 -1.57
N VAL A 40 5.26 3.06 -1.45
CA VAL A 40 5.32 4.26 -0.61
C VAL A 40 5.69 5.51 -1.40
N GLY A 41 5.16 6.64 -0.96
CA GLY A 41 5.41 7.95 -1.56
C GLY A 41 6.05 8.96 -0.61
N SER A 42 6.28 10.17 -1.11
CA SER A 42 6.99 11.22 -0.39
C SER A 42 6.23 11.82 0.80
N GLU A 43 4.91 11.60 0.88
CA GLU A 43 4.12 12.07 2.03
C GLU A 43 4.53 11.40 3.35
N LEU A 44 5.24 10.27 3.30
CA LEU A 44 5.82 9.66 4.50
C LEU A 44 6.86 10.54 5.18
N LEU A 45 7.53 11.42 4.41
CA LEU A 45 8.59 12.27 4.92
C LEU A 45 8.08 13.47 5.73
N ARG A 46 6.77 13.65 5.82
CA ARG A 46 6.16 14.73 6.61
C ARG A 46 6.26 14.53 8.13
N ASP A 47 6.37 13.28 8.57
CA ASP A 47 6.52 12.90 9.98
C ASP A 47 7.24 11.54 10.07
N ASP A 48 8.26 11.45 10.89
CA ASP A 48 9.06 10.24 11.13
C ASP A 48 8.18 9.03 11.51
N PHE A 49 7.06 9.25 12.17
CA PHE A 49 6.11 8.20 12.52
C PHE A 49 5.64 7.40 11.30
N PHE A 50 5.30 8.06 10.19
CA PHE A 50 4.83 7.35 9.00
C PHE A 50 5.93 6.55 8.33
N LEU A 51 7.14 7.09 8.31
CA LEU A 51 8.30 6.36 7.82
C LEU A 51 8.60 5.12 8.68
N ASP A 52 8.54 5.27 10.00
CA ASP A 52 8.74 4.17 10.95
C ASP A 52 7.67 3.07 10.77
N ILE A 53 6.41 3.43 10.53
CA ILE A 53 5.36 2.45 10.16
C ILE A 53 5.71 1.69 8.88
N ALA A 54 6.19 2.37 7.84
CA ALA A 54 6.59 1.70 6.60
C ALA A 54 7.76 0.73 6.83
N ILE A 55 8.76 1.13 7.63
CA ILE A 55 9.89 0.29 8.03
C ILE A 55 9.40 -0.94 8.82
N GLU A 56 8.49 -0.74 9.76
CA GLU A 56 7.90 -1.82 10.57
C GLU A 56 7.15 -2.84 9.69
N ILE A 57 6.41 -2.38 8.66
CA ILE A 57 5.79 -3.26 7.67
C ILE A 57 6.87 -4.04 6.90
N GLY A 58 7.94 -3.37 6.50
CA GLY A 58 9.10 -4.01 5.84
C GLY A 58 9.74 -5.09 6.69
N LYS A 59 9.94 -4.84 7.98
CA LYS A 59 10.48 -5.81 8.95
C LYS A 59 9.61 -7.06 9.11
N LYS A 60 8.35 -7.02 8.71
CA LYS A 60 7.46 -8.19 8.66
C LYS A 60 7.64 -9.02 7.37
N GLY A 61 8.70 -8.77 6.59
CA GLY A 61 9.02 -9.50 5.36
C GLY A 61 8.21 -9.04 4.14
N ILE A 62 7.66 -7.82 4.15
CA ILE A 62 6.95 -7.23 3.02
C ILE A 62 7.93 -6.31 2.27
N PRO A 63 8.26 -6.57 0.99
CA PRO A 63 9.14 -5.70 0.23
C PRO A 63 8.52 -4.32 0.04
N ILE A 64 9.37 -3.30 -0.01
CA ILE A 64 8.98 -1.90 -0.16
C ILE A 64 9.45 -1.37 -1.51
N ALA A 65 8.53 -0.86 -2.30
CA ALA A 65 8.82 -0.04 -3.47
C ALA A 65 8.75 1.43 -3.07
N ALA A 66 9.91 2.07 -2.90
CA ALA A 66 10.00 3.48 -2.56
C ALA A 66 9.92 4.33 -3.83
N THR A 67 8.92 5.23 -3.92
CA THR A 67 8.69 6.05 -5.10
C THR A 67 9.03 7.52 -4.87
N GLY A 68 9.54 8.20 -5.90
CA GLY A 68 9.92 9.60 -5.81
C GLY A 68 10.99 9.84 -4.74
N HIS A 69 10.78 10.84 -3.90
CA HIS A 69 11.75 11.22 -2.86
C HIS A 69 11.68 10.34 -1.61
N SER A 70 10.72 9.41 -1.49
CA SER A 70 10.55 8.59 -0.29
C SER A 70 11.77 7.74 0.04
N ILE A 71 12.55 7.34 -0.96
CA ILE A 71 13.80 6.58 -0.77
C ILE A 71 14.79 7.26 0.17
N LYS A 72 14.82 8.61 0.19
CA LYS A 72 15.70 9.39 1.06
C LYS A 72 15.49 9.04 2.53
N GLY A 73 14.25 8.95 2.99
CA GLY A 73 13.96 8.62 4.39
C GLY A 73 14.47 7.24 4.80
N PHE A 74 14.35 6.25 3.93
CA PHE A 74 14.88 4.91 4.21
C PHE A 74 16.41 4.88 4.28
N VAL A 75 17.07 5.64 3.42
CA VAL A 75 18.54 5.79 3.47
C VAL A 75 18.99 6.48 4.76
N GLU A 76 18.31 7.56 5.16
CA GLU A 76 18.62 8.30 6.40
C GLU A 76 18.35 7.46 7.67
N LYS A 77 17.40 6.53 7.62
CA LYS A 77 17.12 5.56 8.71
C LYS A 77 17.98 4.28 8.59
N GLU A 78 18.91 4.21 7.65
CA GLU A 78 19.77 3.04 7.39
C GLU A 78 18.99 1.73 7.18
N TYR A 79 17.75 1.83 6.66
CA TYR A 79 16.89 0.69 6.35
C TYR A 79 16.73 0.54 4.83
N THR A 80 17.62 -0.21 4.19
CA THR A 80 17.65 -0.36 2.73
C THR A 80 17.54 -1.81 2.24
N GLU A 81 17.68 -2.78 3.14
CA GLU A 81 17.78 -4.21 2.78
C GLU A 81 16.56 -4.73 2.01
N ASN A 82 15.38 -4.21 2.30
CA ASN A 82 14.11 -4.65 1.70
C ASN A 82 13.39 -3.52 0.94
N VAL A 83 14.15 -2.51 0.48
CA VAL A 83 13.63 -1.31 -0.17
C VAL A 83 14.22 -1.19 -1.57
N THR A 84 13.36 -1.09 -2.58
CA THR A 84 13.76 -0.88 -3.97
C THR A 84 13.18 0.45 -4.45
N TYR A 85 14.02 1.31 -5.04
CA TYR A 85 13.52 2.51 -5.70
C TYR A 85 12.82 2.17 -7.01
N TYR A 86 11.64 2.78 -7.23
CA TYR A 86 10.90 2.60 -8.48
C TYR A 86 10.15 3.89 -8.86
N ASN A 87 10.02 4.15 -10.16
CA ASN A 87 9.07 5.15 -10.62
C ASN A 87 7.63 4.60 -10.48
N LEU A 88 6.71 5.38 -9.90
CA LEU A 88 5.37 4.88 -9.60
C LEU A 88 4.57 4.49 -10.87
N HIS A 89 4.68 5.23 -11.98
CA HIS A 89 4.04 4.86 -13.24
C HIS A 89 4.61 3.56 -13.81
N GLU A 90 5.92 3.44 -13.81
CA GLU A 90 6.60 2.25 -14.29
C GLU A 90 6.22 1.02 -13.44
N LEU A 91 6.26 1.16 -12.12
CA LEU A 91 5.82 0.12 -11.21
C LEU A 91 4.37 -0.31 -11.49
N THR A 92 3.47 0.67 -11.69
CA THR A 92 2.07 0.38 -11.98
C THR A 92 1.91 -0.37 -13.30
N ASN A 93 2.69 -0.02 -14.33
CA ASN A 93 2.70 -0.76 -15.59
C ASN A 93 3.22 -2.19 -15.41
N CYS A 94 4.27 -2.37 -14.62
CA CYS A 94 4.79 -3.69 -14.27
C CYS A 94 3.76 -4.54 -13.52
N LEU A 95 3.09 -3.98 -12.51
CA LEU A 95 2.05 -4.67 -11.74
C LEU A 95 0.89 -5.16 -12.60
N ARG A 96 0.56 -4.43 -13.69
CA ARG A 96 -0.49 -4.83 -14.62
C ARG A 96 -0.11 -6.01 -15.51
N ASP A 97 1.18 -6.24 -15.70
CA ASP A 97 1.69 -7.29 -16.58
C ASP A 97 1.87 -8.60 -15.79
N PRO A 98 1.08 -9.65 -16.09
CA PRO A 98 1.18 -10.93 -15.40
C PRO A 98 2.53 -11.64 -15.64
N SER A 99 3.27 -11.24 -16.68
CA SER A 99 4.59 -11.78 -16.98
C SER A 99 5.72 -11.15 -16.16
N TRP A 100 5.44 -10.05 -15.45
CA TRP A 100 6.43 -9.39 -14.63
C TRP A 100 6.92 -10.28 -13.49
N LYS A 101 8.22 -10.29 -13.31
CA LYS A 101 8.87 -11.17 -12.33
C LYS A 101 8.95 -10.57 -10.91
N GLY A 102 8.34 -9.41 -10.68
CA GLY A 102 8.43 -8.72 -9.39
C GLY A 102 9.80 -8.11 -9.13
N LEU A 103 9.97 -7.48 -7.98
CA LEU A 103 11.23 -6.85 -7.57
C LEU A 103 12.32 -7.87 -7.25
N ASP A 104 11.94 -9.10 -6.92
CA ASP A 104 12.81 -10.19 -6.46
C ASP A 104 12.96 -11.35 -7.47
N GLY A 105 12.40 -11.21 -8.67
CA GLY A 105 12.39 -12.26 -9.68
C GLY A 105 11.41 -13.42 -9.42
N GLY A 106 10.69 -13.39 -8.30
CA GLY A 106 9.79 -14.46 -7.85
C GLY A 106 8.35 -14.39 -8.37
N GLY A 107 8.08 -13.57 -9.40
CA GLY A 107 6.75 -13.37 -9.97
C GLY A 107 6.04 -12.11 -9.45
N ASN A 108 4.87 -11.80 -10.01
CA ASN A 108 4.11 -10.61 -9.67
C ASN A 108 3.50 -10.70 -8.25
N TYR A 109 2.98 -9.58 -7.76
CA TYR A 109 2.38 -9.44 -6.44
C TYR A 109 0.87 -9.65 -6.51
N ASP A 110 0.29 -10.27 -5.48
CA ASP A 110 -1.16 -10.49 -5.37
C ASP A 110 -1.86 -9.44 -4.51
N PHE A 111 -1.09 -8.69 -3.70
CA PHE A 111 -1.64 -7.68 -2.80
C PHE A 111 -0.70 -6.47 -2.72
N VAL A 112 -1.21 -5.30 -3.10
CA VAL A 112 -0.43 -4.07 -3.15
C VAL A 112 -1.00 -3.04 -2.18
N ILE A 113 -0.13 -2.50 -1.32
CA ILE A 113 -0.50 -1.56 -0.25
C ILE A 113 0.06 -0.19 -0.64
N PHE A 114 -0.81 0.78 -0.85
CA PHE A 114 -0.44 2.18 -1.11
C PHE A 114 -0.37 2.95 0.20
N PHE A 115 0.73 3.67 0.42
CA PHE A 115 0.94 4.44 1.65
C PHE A 115 1.78 5.70 1.40
N GLY A 116 1.28 6.86 1.83
CA GLY A 116 1.99 8.14 1.77
C GLY A 116 2.25 8.65 0.36
N ILE A 117 1.40 8.32 -0.60
CA ILE A 117 1.47 8.82 -1.97
C ILE A 117 0.48 9.98 -2.10
N VAL A 118 0.90 11.05 -2.79
CA VAL A 118 0.02 12.20 -3.07
C VAL A 118 -1.32 11.73 -3.65
N TYR A 119 -2.44 12.18 -3.05
CA TYR A 119 -3.78 11.63 -3.24
C TYR A 119 -4.20 11.43 -4.71
N TYR A 120 -4.11 12.49 -5.53
CA TYR A 120 -4.55 12.40 -6.93
C TYR A 120 -3.68 11.44 -7.74
N TYR A 121 -2.39 11.33 -7.40
CA TYR A 121 -1.47 10.42 -8.07
C TYR A 121 -1.75 8.96 -7.68
N ALA A 122 -1.94 8.70 -6.39
CA ALA A 122 -2.38 7.40 -5.90
C ALA A 122 -3.71 6.99 -6.54
N SER A 123 -4.68 7.91 -6.62
CA SER A 123 -6.00 7.63 -7.22
C SER A 123 -5.91 7.20 -8.68
N GLN A 124 -5.04 7.84 -9.48
CA GLN A 124 -4.82 7.45 -10.88
C GLN A 124 -4.17 6.06 -11.00
N MET A 125 -3.16 5.77 -10.17
CA MET A 125 -2.47 4.48 -10.21
C MET A 125 -3.35 3.34 -9.70
N LEU A 126 -4.14 3.58 -8.65
CA LEU A 126 -5.15 2.64 -8.16
C LEU A 126 -6.22 2.36 -9.22
N SER A 127 -6.69 3.41 -9.92
CA SER A 127 -7.61 3.26 -11.06
C SER A 127 -7.00 2.44 -12.18
N CYS A 128 -5.72 2.65 -12.47
CA CYS A 128 -5.00 1.89 -13.48
C CYS A 128 -4.93 0.40 -13.12
N ILE A 129 -4.58 0.06 -11.88
CA ILE A 129 -4.54 -1.33 -11.42
C ILE A 129 -5.96 -1.94 -11.46
N LYS A 130 -6.94 -1.22 -10.91
CA LYS A 130 -8.33 -1.71 -10.84
C LYS A 130 -8.93 -2.04 -12.19
N ASN A 131 -8.72 -1.18 -13.20
CA ASN A 131 -9.43 -1.27 -14.47
C ASN A 131 -8.62 -1.96 -15.58
N PHE A 132 -7.30 -2.02 -15.46
CA PHE A 132 -6.42 -2.45 -16.55
C PHE A 132 -5.42 -3.54 -16.15
N ALA A 133 -5.39 -4.01 -14.91
CA ALA A 133 -4.60 -5.19 -14.58
C ALA A 133 -5.18 -6.41 -15.31
N ILE A 134 -4.31 -7.13 -16.01
CA ILE A 134 -4.70 -8.34 -16.75
C ILE A 134 -4.96 -9.49 -15.77
N ASP A 135 -4.21 -9.50 -14.66
CA ASP A 135 -4.44 -10.45 -13.58
C ASP A 135 -5.54 -9.92 -12.64
N PRO A 136 -6.75 -10.50 -12.64
CA PRO A 136 -7.84 -10.07 -11.76
C PRO A 136 -7.56 -10.36 -10.27
N LEU A 137 -6.47 -11.03 -9.95
CA LEU A 137 -6.10 -11.40 -8.58
C LEU A 137 -5.31 -10.30 -7.86
N ILE A 138 -4.78 -9.29 -8.57
CA ILE A 138 -4.09 -8.18 -7.93
C ILE A 138 -5.10 -7.31 -7.19
N ARG A 139 -4.91 -7.20 -5.88
CA ARG A 139 -5.72 -6.37 -4.99
C ARG A 139 -4.90 -5.21 -4.50
N ALA A 140 -5.30 -3.99 -4.85
CA ALA A 140 -4.67 -2.77 -4.34
C ALA A 140 -5.51 -2.18 -3.21
N VAL A 141 -4.87 -1.86 -2.10
CA VAL A 141 -5.49 -1.20 -0.93
C VAL A 141 -4.75 0.08 -0.61
N SER A 142 -5.42 1.04 0.02
CA SER A 142 -4.80 2.23 0.56
C SER A 142 -4.94 2.27 2.07
N ILE A 143 -3.85 2.58 2.74
CA ILE A 143 -3.80 2.84 4.18
C ILE A 143 -3.52 4.33 4.45
N ASP A 144 -3.80 5.18 3.49
CA ASP A 144 -3.68 6.62 3.62
C ASP A 144 -4.81 7.23 4.46
N GLN A 145 -4.59 8.48 4.88
CA GLN A 145 -5.52 9.26 5.69
C GLN A 145 -6.87 9.53 5.00
N TYR A 146 -6.87 9.52 3.66
CA TYR A 146 -8.04 9.80 2.85
C TYR A 146 -8.55 8.54 2.14
N TYR A 147 -9.87 8.45 2.02
CA TYR A 147 -10.50 7.37 1.31
C TYR A 147 -10.15 7.40 -0.19
N HIS A 148 -9.76 6.25 -0.72
CA HIS A 148 -9.47 6.03 -2.13
C HIS A 148 -10.52 5.13 -2.79
N PRO A 149 -11.46 5.69 -3.57
CA PRO A 149 -12.54 4.91 -4.19
C PRO A 149 -12.05 3.89 -5.23
N ASN A 150 -10.86 4.07 -5.77
CA ASN A 150 -10.25 3.15 -6.72
C ASN A 150 -9.43 2.02 -6.05
N ALA A 151 -9.21 2.09 -4.76
CA ALA A 151 -8.66 0.97 -4.01
C ALA A 151 -9.72 -0.10 -3.77
N ARG A 152 -9.34 -1.38 -3.68
CA ARG A 152 -10.26 -2.46 -3.28
C ARG A 152 -10.82 -2.22 -1.88
N MET A 153 -9.95 -1.75 -0.98
CA MET A 153 -10.29 -1.30 0.38
C MET A 153 -9.43 -0.08 0.73
N SER A 154 -9.98 0.79 1.55
CA SER A 154 -9.28 1.97 2.06
C SER A 154 -9.76 2.30 3.46
N PHE A 155 -8.98 3.07 4.21
CA PHE A 155 -9.50 3.75 5.40
C PHE A 155 -10.58 4.76 4.99
N THR A 156 -11.41 5.19 5.94
CA THR A 156 -12.34 6.30 5.75
C THR A 156 -11.58 7.63 5.73
N ASN A 157 -12.25 8.71 5.31
CA ASN A 157 -11.66 10.05 5.43
C ASN A 157 -11.45 10.43 6.89
N ILE A 158 -10.22 10.79 7.23
CA ILE A 158 -9.86 11.31 8.55
C ILE A 158 -9.41 12.76 8.38
N SER A 159 -10.06 13.67 9.10
CA SER A 159 -9.70 15.08 9.05
C SER A 159 -8.23 15.30 9.45
N PRO A 160 -7.49 16.22 8.81
CA PRO A 160 -6.13 16.57 9.24
C PRO A 160 -6.04 17.01 10.71
N LYS A 161 -7.15 17.53 11.29
CA LYS A 161 -7.24 17.87 12.71
C LYS A 161 -7.28 16.64 13.63
N MET A 162 -7.51 15.45 13.08
CA MET A 162 -7.61 14.17 13.78
C MET A 162 -6.42 13.26 13.43
N GLU A 163 -5.23 13.82 13.26
CA GLU A 163 -4.05 13.08 12.86
C GLU A 163 -3.69 11.98 13.87
N GLU A 164 -3.91 12.19 15.16
CA GLU A 164 -3.66 11.14 16.17
C GLU A 164 -4.61 9.94 16.01
N GLU A 165 -5.86 10.15 15.58
CA GLU A 165 -6.75 9.04 15.23
C GLU A 165 -6.21 8.23 14.05
N TYR A 166 -5.68 8.90 13.04
CA TYR A 166 -5.03 8.22 11.91
C TYR A 166 -3.80 7.43 12.35
N LYS A 167 -2.95 8.01 13.21
CA LYS A 167 -1.79 7.30 13.78
C LYS A 167 -2.23 6.09 14.60
N ASP A 168 -3.32 6.18 15.35
CA ASP A 168 -3.87 5.04 16.11
C ASP A 168 -4.41 3.94 15.19
N MET A 169 -5.02 4.30 14.06
CA MET A 169 -5.43 3.31 13.06
C MET A 169 -4.22 2.57 12.47
N LEU A 170 -3.13 3.28 12.18
CA LEU A 170 -1.90 2.66 11.71
C LEU A 170 -1.27 1.75 12.77
N ARG A 171 -1.28 2.13 14.05
CA ARG A 171 -0.83 1.26 15.16
C ARG A 171 -1.66 -0.02 15.24
N LYS A 172 -2.99 0.07 15.14
CA LYS A 172 -3.90 -1.10 15.11
C LYS A 172 -3.63 -1.99 13.91
N LEU A 173 -3.39 -1.39 12.73
CA LEU A 173 -2.99 -2.13 11.54
C LEU A 173 -1.71 -2.94 11.80
N MET A 174 -0.70 -2.32 12.40
CA MET A 174 0.58 -2.98 12.70
C MET A 174 0.43 -4.18 13.64
N VAL A 175 -0.43 -4.06 14.65
CA VAL A 175 -0.74 -5.17 15.58
C VAL A 175 -1.46 -6.31 14.85
N SER A 176 -2.29 -6.00 13.86
CA SER A 176 -3.08 -6.98 13.12
C SER A 176 -2.31 -7.74 12.04
N ILE A 177 -1.20 -7.19 11.56
CA ILE A 177 -0.33 -7.88 10.58
C ILE A 177 0.51 -8.95 11.29
N LYS A 178 0.11 -10.21 11.13
CA LYS A 178 0.77 -11.38 11.72
C LYS A 178 1.61 -12.11 10.67
N ARG A 179 2.68 -11.47 10.22
CA ARG A 179 3.69 -12.13 9.37
C ARG A 179 5.00 -12.23 10.15
N ASN A 180 5.58 -13.42 10.18
CA ASN A 180 6.94 -13.60 10.67
C ASN A 180 7.90 -13.23 9.54
N ASN A 181 9.07 -12.71 9.88
CA ASN A 181 10.16 -12.53 8.93
C ASN A 181 10.30 -13.81 8.14
N MET A 182 10.11 -13.74 6.82
CA MET A 182 10.53 -14.86 5.97
C MET A 182 12.04 -14.94 6.13
N GLU A 183 12.54 -16.12 6.54
CA GLU A 183 13.97 -16.42 6.43
C GLU A 183 14.40 -16.13 5.00
N PRO A 184 15.60 -15.54 4.78
CA PRO A 184 16.12 -15.33 3.44
C PRO A 184 16.05 -16.67 2.71
N ARG A 185 15.39 -16.71 1.56
CA ARG A 185 15.39 -17.91 0.74
C ARG A 185 16.84 -18.18 0.36
N GLU A 186 17.45 -19.20 0.95
CA GLU A 186 18.72 -19.71 0.46
C GLU A 186 18.57 -20.00 -1.04
N ASN A 187 19.38 -19.32 -1.83
CA ASN A 187 19.49 -19.57 -3.26
C ASN A 187 19.88 -21.04 -3.46
N ARG A 188 18.93 -21.83 -3.93
CA ARG A 188 19.20 -23.13 -4.53
C ARG A 188 19.25 -22.99 -6.03
#